data_895c296a0519f8b585e6980e322b6dc2
#
_entry.id   895c296a0519f8b585e6980e322b6dc2
#
_cell.length_a   1.000
_cell.length_b   1.000
_cell.length_c   1.000
_cell.angle_alpha   90.00
_cell.angle_beta   90.00
_cell.angle_gamma   90.00
#
_symmetry.space_group_name_H-M   'P 1'
#
loop_
_entity.id
_entity.type
_entity.pdbx_description
1 polymer ?
#
loop_
_entity_poly.entity_id
_entity_poly.type
_entity_poly.pdbx_seq_one_letter_code
_entity_poly.pdbx_strand_id
1 'polypeptide(L)'
;MVRIGVFEPSTGDSGAGGKQEMLGMQYANKETPTVDIGGETYTVELVYADNGSDSSKAITAASELVSKDVSLVLGSYGSGVSIAAGPTFDEAGLAAIGVTCTNPQVTAGNDYYFRICFLDPFQGTVLANFAQEKFSARRLTCWASWATSMTR
;
A
#
# COMPACT_ATOMS: atom_id res chain seq x y z
N MET A 1 4.61 23.44 5.70
CA MET A 1 4.73 22.05 6.19
C MET A 1 3.89 21.18 5.26
N VAL A 2 4.44 20.05 4.80
CA VAL A 2 3.74 19.05 3.98
C VAL A 2 3.46 17.83 4.86
N ARG A 3 2.21 17.37 4.91
CA ARG A 3 1.82 16.18 5.67
C ARG A 3 1.67 14.99 4.75
N ILE A 4 2.35 13.89 5.06
CA ILE A 4 2.24 12.63 4.34
C ILE A 4 1.54 11.63 5.26
N GLY A 5 0.40 11.12 4.84
CA GLY A 5 -0.33 10.07 5.53
C GLY A 5 0.41 8.74 5.43
N VAL A 6 0.54 8.04 6.54
CA VAL A 6 1.08 6.67 6.62
C VAL A 6 -0.07 5.74 6.97
N PHE A 7 -0.60 5.08 5.95
CA PHE A 7 -1.76 4.17 6.03
C PHE A 7 -1.29 2.72 6.08
N GLU A 8 -0.84 2.28 7.26
CA GLU A 8 -0.22 0.96 7.43
C GLU A 8 -0.82 0.19 8.61
N PRO A 9 -0.83 -1.16 8.55
CA PRO A 9 -1.16 -1.93 9.74
C PRO A 9 0.01 -1.88 10.75
N SER A 10 -0.20 -1.28 11.89
CA SER A 10 0.69 -1.41 13.05
C SER A 10 0.26 -2.53 13.99
N THR A 11 -0.99 -2.96 13.84
CA THR A 11 -1.64 -4.06 14.58
C THR A 11 -2.29 -5.08 13.61
N GLY A 12 -2.84 -6.16 14.16
CA GLY A 12 -3.48 -7.23 13.39
C GLY A 12 -2.49 -8.19 12.72
N ASP A 13 -3.01 -9.05 11.84
CA ASP A 13 -2.26 -10.18 11.26
C ASP A 13 -1.05 -9.74 10.41
N SER A 14 -1.15 -8.60 9.77
CA SER A 14 -0.09 -8.02 8.92
C SER A 14 0.75 -6.95 9.61
N GLY A 15 0.57 -6.74 10.92
CA GLY A 15 1.23 -5.68 11.67
C GLY A 15 2.76 -5.71 11.63
N ALA A 16 3.36 -6.90 11.51
CA ALA A 16 4.81 -7.03 11.36
C ALA A 16 5.32 -6.47 10.02
N GLY A 17 4.60 -6.74 8.92
CA GLY A 17 4.92 -6.22 7.59
C GLY A 17 4.73 -4.71 7.50
N GLY A 18 3.60 -4.20 7.97
CA GLY A 18 3.34 -2.76 7.98
C GLY A 18 4.37 -1.97 8.79
N LYS A 19 4.85 -2.51 9.92
CA LYS A 19 5.94 -1.89 10.68
C LYS A 19 7.24 -1.79 9.89
N GLN A 20 7.55 -2.77 9.04
CA GLN A 20 8.74 -2.70 8.19
C GLN A 20 8.60 -1.60 7.12
N GLU A 21 7.42 -1.46 6.50
CA GLU A 21 7.15 -0.36 5.57
C GLU A 21 7.24 1.01 6.26
N MET A 22 6.64 1.14 7.45
CA MET A 22 6.76 2.37 8.24
C MET A 22 8.20 2.74 8.59
N LEU A 23 9.07 1.76 8.89
CA LEU A 23 10.48 2.02 9.12
C LEU A 23 11.17 2.57 7.87
N GLY A 24 10.84 2.07 6.68
CA GLY A 24 11.33 2.62 5.41
C GLY A 24 10.91 4.07 5.21
N MET A 25 9.63 4.39 5.45
CA MET A 25 9.12 5.77 5.35
C MET A 25 9.78 6.70 6.38
N GLN A 26 9.96 6.25 7.62
CA GLN A 26 10.66 7.00 8.68
C GLN A 26 12.12 7.26 8.31
N TYR A 27 12.80 6.25 7.76
CA TYR A 27 14.17 6.39 7.32
C TYR A 27 14.29 7.44 6.20
N ALA A 28 13.44 7.34 5.17
CA ALA A 28 13.40 8.31 4.08
C ALA A 28 13.15 9.74 4.58
N ASN A 29 12.18 9.91 5.50
CA ASN A 29 11.89 11.22 6.08
C ASN A 29 13.04 11.76 6.95
N LYS A 30 13.79 10.88 7.61
CA LYS A 30 14.97 11.26 8.38
C LYS A 30 16.11 11.75 7.49
N GLU A 31 16.33 11.07 6.36
CA GLU A 31 17.37 11.43 5.39
C GLU A 31 16.99 12.70 4.60
N THR A 32 15.69 12.88 4.32
CA THR A 32 15.18 14.02 3.56
C THR A 32 13.96 14.62 4.27
N PRO A 33 14.18 15.41 5.35
CA PRO A 33 13.08 15.93 6.19
C PRO A 33 12.35 17.12 5.59
N THR A 34 12.79 17.60 4.43
CA THR A 34 12.22 18.77 3.76
C THR A 34 12.04 18.52 2.27
N VAL A 35 11.13 19.29 1.65
CA VAL A 35 10.88 19.28 0.21
C VAL A 35 10.78 20.74 -0.29
N ASP A 36 11.33 20.98 -1.46
CA ASP A 36 11.22 22.30 -2.11
C ASP A 36 10.05 22.28 -3.11
N ILE A 37 9.09 23.17 -2.91
CA ILE A 37 7.92 23.34 -3.77
C ILE A 37 7.79 24.80 -4.16
N GLY A 38 7.82 25.08 -5.45
CA GLY A 38 7.67 26.45 -5.96
C GLY A 38 8.76 27.43 -5.50
N GLY A 39 9.94 26.93 -5.11
CA GLY A 39 11.05 27.73 -4.60
C GLY A 39 11.02 27.96 -3.08
N GLU A 40 10.06 27.38 -2.38
CA GLU A 40 9.97 27.42 -0.91
C GLU A 40 10.24 26.03 -0.31
N THR A 41 10.98 26.00 0.80
CA THR A 41 11.31 24.77 1.52
C THR A 41 10.27 24.46 2.60
N TYR A 42 9.68 23.27 2.54
CA TYR A 42 8.69 22.79 3.49
C TYR A 42 9.20 21.60 4.28
N THR A 43 8.95 21.58 5.59
CA THR A 43 9.19 20.40 6.41
C THR A 43 8.15 19.33 6.10
N VAL A 44 8.58 18.06 6.04
CA VAL A 44 7.72 16.88 5.86
C VAL A 44 7.38 16.28 7.22
N GLU A 45 6.07 16.11 7.47
CA GLU A 45 5.53 15.44 8.66
C GLU A 45 4.85 14.13 8.24
N LEU A 46 5.15 13.02 8.95
CA LEU A 46 4.45 11.74 8.79
C LEU A 46 3.28 11.65 9.75
N VAL A 47 2.07 11.45 9.22
CA VAL A 47 0.82 11.34 9.96
C VAL A 47 0.32 9.91 9.88
N TYR A 48 0.31 9.19 11.00
CA TYR A 48 0.01 7.76 11.03
C TYR A 48 -1.47 7.48 11.26
N ALA A 49 -1.98 6.44 10.57
CA ALA A 49 -3.28 5.82 10.82
C ALA A 49 -3.17 4.30 10.68
N ASP A 50 -3.52 3.57 11.75
CA ASP A 50 -3.47 2.12 11.83
C ASP A 50 -4.74 1.51 11.23
N ASN A 51 -4.62 0.80 10.11
CA ASN A 51 -5.75 0.06 9.52
C ASN A 51 -5.97 -1.33 10.13
N GLY A 52 -5.10 -1.76 11.06
CA GLY A 52 -5.26 -2.99 11.84
C GLY A 52 -5.34 -4.28 11.02
N SER A 53 -4.94 -4.29 9.75
CA SER A 53 -5.13 -5.40 8.80
C SER A 53 -6.62 -5.77 8.61
N ASP A 54 -7.55 -4.86 8.86
CA ASP A 54 -9.00 -5.07 8.85
C ASP A 54 -9.69 -4.08 7.90
N SER A 55 -10.54 -4.58 7.00
CA SER A 55 -11.18 -3.75 5.98
C SER A 55 -12.12 -2.68 6.56
N SER A 56 -12.77 -2.96 7.69
CA SER A 56 -13.65 -1.98 8.34
C SER A 56 -12.85 -0.87 9.01
N LYS A 57 -11.74 -1.22 9.66
CA LYS A 57 -10.79 -0.25 10.23
C LYS A 57 -10.08 0.56 9.16
N ALA A 58 -9.81 -0.05 8.00
CA ALA A 58 -9.19 0.61 6.87
C ALA A 58 -9.97 1.84 6.41
N ILE A 59 -11.30 1.74 6.31
CA ILE A 59 -12.18 2.86 5.95
C ILE A 59 -12.10 3.97 6.99
N THR A 60 -12.09 3.61 8.27
CA THR A 60 -11.98 4.59 9.37
C THR A 60 -10.61 5.29 9.36
N ALA A 61 -9.52 4.52 9.20
CA ALA A 61 -8.17 5.07 9.12
C ALA A 61 -7.97 5.98 7.90
N ALA A 62 -8.56 5.62 6.74
CA ALA A 62 -8.55 6.47 5.56
C ALA A 62 -9.29 7.80 5.81
N SER A 63 -10.49 7.75 6.40
CA SER A 63 -11.26 8.94 6.77
C SER A 63 -10.53 9.82 7.77
N GLU A 64 -9.80 9.22 8.70
CA GLU A 64 -8.95 9.94 9.66
C GLU A 64 -7.85 10.73 8.94
N LEU A 65 -7.14 10.11 7.96
CA LEU A 65 -6.10 10.79 7.18
C LEU A 65 -6.68 11.93 6.34
N VAL A 66 -7.83 11.72 5.70
CA VAL A 66 -8.54 12.78 4.97
C VAL A 66 -8.86 13.95 5.90
N SER A 67 -9.38 13.69 7.10
CA SER A 67 -9.71 14.74 8.08
C SER A 67 -8.51 15.51 8.61
N LYS A 68 -7.31 14.92 8.55
CA LYS A 68 -6.04 15.54 8.95
C LYS A 68 -5.40 16.37 7.85
N ASP A 69 -6.05 16.49 6.69
CA ASP A 69 -5.59 17.31 5.56
C ASP A 69 -4.16 16.94 5.12
N VAL A 70 -3.92 15.62 4.93
CA VAL A 70 -2.65 15.14 4.39
C VAL A 70 -2.59 15.37 2.89
N SER A 71 -1.41 15.67 2.36
CA SER A 71 -1.21 15.98 0.94
C SER A 71 -1.09 14.73 0.06
N LEU A 72 -0.71 13.61 0.64
CA LEU A 72 -0.46 12.33 -0.02
C LEU A 72 -0.55 11.21 1.01
N VAL A 73 -0.94 10.00 0.59
CA VAL A 73 -0.94 8.81 1.44
C VAL A 73 0.05 7.78 0.90
N LEU A 74 0.84 7.18 1.78
CA LEU A 74 1.68 6.02 1.52
C LEU A 74 1.13 4.79 2.24
N GLY A 75 1.09 3.66 1.57
CA GLY A 75 0.60 2.38 2.10
C GLY A 75 -0.49 1.78 1.22
N SER A 76 -0.94 0.60 1.50
CA SER A 76 -0.75 -0.21 2.71
C SER A 76 -0.05 -1.53 2.42
N TYR A 77 0.51 -2.13 3.47
CA TYR A 77 0.82 -3.55 3.45
C TYR A 77 -0.48 -4.35 3.46
N GLY A 78 -0.77 -5.00 2.34
CA GLY A 78 -2.00 -5.78 2.18
C GLY A 78 -3.01 -5.13 1.23
N SER A 79 -3.33 -5.87 0.16
CA SER A 79 -4.23 -5.38 -0.90
C SER A 79 -5.68 -5.22 -0.42
N GLY A 80 -6.15 -6.08 0.49
CA GLY A 80 -7.54 -6.05 0.97
C GLY A 80 -7.92 -4.74 1.66
N VAL A 81 -7.05 -4.24 2.53
CA VAL A 81 -7.26 -2.95 3.22
C VAL A 81 -7.11 -1.76 2.26
N SER A 82 -6.20 -1.88 1.27
CA SER A 82 -6.04 -0.86 0.23
C SER A 82 -7.29 -0.75 -0.66
N ILE A 83 -7.88 -1.89 -1.06
CA ILE A 83 -9.13 -1.94 -1.83
C ILE A 83 -10.28 -1.34 -1.02
N ALA A 84 -10.38 -1.67 0.27
CA ALA A 84 -11.45 -1.15 1.13
C ALA A 84 -11.35 0.37 1.36
N ALA A 85 -10.14 0.90 1.48
CA ALA A 85 -9.90 2.34 1.69
C ALA A 85 -9.95 3.16 0.39
N GLY A 86 -9.73 2.52 -0.75
CA GLY A 86 -9.63 3.16 -2.06
C GLY A 86 -10.74 4.16 -2.36
N PRO A 87 -12.03 3.80 -2.23
CA PRO A 87 -13.14 4.74 -2.45
C PRO A 87 -13.07 5.99 -1.59
N THR A 88 -12.64 5.88 -0.33
CA THR A 88 -12.53 7.04 0.58
C THR A 88 -11.47 8.04 0.09
N PHE A 89 -10.33 7.55 -0.41
CA PHE A 89 -9.29 8.41 -0.98
C PHE A 89 -9.72 9.00 -2.32
N ASP A 90 -10.40 8.21 -3.16
CA ASP A 90 -10.91 8.64 -4.46
C ASP A 90 -11.94 9.77 -4.32
N GLU A 91 -12.94 9.60 -3.45
CA GLU A 91 -13.96 10.60 -3.14
C GLU A 91 -13.36 11.91 -2.58
N ALA A 92 -12.27 11.79 -1.82
CA ALA A 92 -11.57 12.96 -1.28
C ALA A 92 -10.61 13.62 -2.29
N GLY A 93 -10.36 13.01 -3.47
CA GLY A 93 -9.35 13.46 -4.41
C GLY A 93 -7.92 13.38 -3.84
N LEU A 94 -7.71 12.47 -2.89
CA LEU A 94 -6.45 12.32 -2.16
C LEU A 94 -5.62 11.18 -2.75
N ALA A 95 -4.47 11.51 -3.33
CA ALA A 95 -3.59 10.52 -3.94
C ALA A 95 -3.01 9.56 -2.89
N ALA A 96 -3.10 8.25 -3.16
CA ALA A 96 -2.51 7.19 -2.37
C ALA A 96 -1.53 6.37 -3.21
N ILE A 97 -0.39 5.98 -2.63
CA ILE A 97 0.63 5.17 -3.29
C ILE A 97 0.83 3.87 -2.52
N GLY A 98 0.38 2.77 -3.10
CA GLY A 98 0.57 1.43 -2.57
C GLY A 98 2.02 0.97 -2.70
N VAL A 99 2.59 0.49 -1.59
CA VAL A 99 3.99 0.05 -1.51
C VAL A 99 4.13 -1.42 -1.90
N THR A 100 3.35 -2.32 -1.29
CA THR A 100 3.40 -3.77 -1.53
C THR A 100 2.04 -4.40 -1.88
N CYS A 101 1.02 -3.62 -2.16
CA CYS A 101 -0.31 -4.11 -2.51
C CYS A 101 -0.37 -4.57 -3.99
N THR A 102 -0.06 -5.83 -4.24
CA THR A 102 0.16 -6.44 -5.56
C THR A 102 -1.11 -6.79 -6.34
N ASN A 103 -2.29 -6.82 -5.70
CA ASN A 103 -3.54 -7.14 -6.36
C ASN A 103 -3.93 -6.05 -7.38
N PRO A 104 -4.23 -6.40 -8.65
CA PRO A 104 -4.65 -5.43 -9.67
C PRO A 104 -5.84 -4.55 -9.26
N GLN A 105 -6.76 -5.06 -8.44
CA GLN A 105 -7.97 -4.36 -8.03
C GLN A 105 -7.71 -3.14 -7.15
N VAL A 106 -6.52 -2.99 -6.57
CA VAL A 106 -6.19 -1.81 -5.74
C VAL A 106 -6.28 -0.51 -6.54
N THR A 107 -5.88 -0.56 -7.82
CA THR A 107 -5.88 0.62 -8.70
C THR A 107 -6.94 0.55 -9.81
N ALA A 108 -7.64 -0.59 -9.95
CA ALA A 108 -8.67 -0.73 -10.97
C ALA A 108 -9.90 0.11 -10.64
N GLY A 109 -10.23 1.08 -11.50
CA GLY A 109 -11.38 1.97 -11.30
C GLY A 109 -11.21 2.99 -10.18
N ASN A 110 -9.97 3.29 -9.80
CA ASN A 110 -9.63 4.32 -8.82
C ASN A 110 -8.58 5.26 -9.43
N ASP A 111 -8.94 6.51 -9.64
CA ASP A 111 -8.10 7.51 -10.30
C ASP A 111 -7.02 8.10 -9.38
N TYR A 112 -7.17 7.91 -8.07
CA TYR A 112 -6.28 8.46 -7.05
C TYR A 112 -5.42 7.40 -6.33
N TYR A 113 -5.55 6.09 -6.67
CA TYR A 113 -4.72 5.05 -6.09
C TYR A 113 -3.64 4.58 -7.08
N PHE A 114 -2.40 4.83 -6.76
CA PHE A 114 -1.21 4.44 -7.53
C PHE A 114 -0.47 3.30 -6.82
N ARG A 115 0.54 2.72 -7.48
CA ARG A 115 1.42 1.72 -6.86
C ARG A 115 2.83 1.78 -7.42
N ILE A 116 3.79 1.31 -6.62
CA ILE A 116 5.19 1.15 -7.01
C ILE A 116 5.63 -0.31 -7.09
N CYS A 117 4.80 -1.25 -6.64
CA CYS A 117 5.09 -2.69 -6.70
C CYS A 117 4.58 -3.31 -8.01
N PHE A 118 5.09 -4.51 -8.31
CA PHE A 118 4.60 -5.35 -9.41
C PHE A 118 3.20 -5.93 -9.10
N LEU A 119 2.57 -6.46 -10.14
CA LEU A 119 1.25 -7.10 -10.05
C LEU A 119 1.37 -8.62 -9.85
N ASP A 120 0.41 -9.24 -9.15
CA ASP A 120 0.32 -10.68 -8.98
C ASP A 120 0.37 -11.47 -10.30
N PRO A 121 -0.34 -11.08 -11.39
CA PRO A 121 -0.23 -11.77 -12.68
C PRO A 121 1.18 -11.77 -13.26
N PHE A 122 1.93 -10.68 -13.12
CA PHE A 122 3.33 -10.61 -13.55
C PHE A 122 4.20 -11.58 -12.74
N GLN A 123 4.05 -11.61 -11.42
CA GLN A 123 4.77 -12.52 -10.54
C GLN A 123 4.48 -13.98 -10.92
N GLY A 124 3.21 -14.32 -11.17
CA GLY A 124 2.81 -15.66 -11.62
C GLY A 124 3.50 -16.08 -12.91
N THR A 125 3.57 -15.18 -13.90
CA THR A 125 4.26 -15.41 -15.17
C THR A 125 5.76 -15.64 -14.99
N VAL A 126 6.42 -14.81 -14.19
CA VAL A 126 7.85 -14.93 -13.88
C VAL A 126 8.17 -16.26 -13.20
N LEU A 127 7.37 -16.64 -12.19
CA LEU A 127 7.54 -17.91 -11.49
C LEU A 127 7.32 -19.13 -12.41
N ALA A 128 6.32 -19.09 -13.29
CA ALA A 128 6.06 -20.15 -14.25
C ALA A 128 7.22 -20.32 -15.24
N ASN A 129 7.72 -19.23 -15.80
CA ASN A 129 8.87 -19.26 -16.72
C ASN A 129 10.12 -19.77 -16.01
N PHE A 130 10.41 -19.28 -14.81
CA PHE A 130 11.55 -19.75 -14.01
C PHE A 130 11.48 -21.26 -13.75
N ALA A 131 10.31 -21.77 -13.35
CA ALA A 131 10.12 -23.19 -13.10
C ALA A 131 10.31 -24.03 -14.39
N GLN A 132 9.82 -23.54 -15.51
CA GLN A 132 10.02 -24.20 -16.81
C GLN A 132 11.50 -24.21 -17.23
N GLU A 133 12.16 -23.08 -17.17
CA GLU A 133 13.55 -22.92 -17.65
C GLU A 133 14.55 -23.65 -16.76
N LYS A 134 14.40 -23.56 -15.43
CA LYS A 134 15.36 -24.11 -14.47
C LYS A 134 15.11 -25.58 -14.11
N PHE A 135 13.87 -26.00 -14.10
CA PHE A 135 13.48 -27.34 -13.63
C PHE A 135 12.76 -28.18 -14.68
N SER A 136 12.59 -27.68 -15.94
CA SER A 136 11.82 -28.31 -17.00
C SER A 136 10.41 -28.74 -16.53
N ALA A 137 9.83 -27.96 -15.64
CA ALA A 137 8.53 -28.26 -15.05
C ALA A 137 7.43 -28.14 -16.10
N ARG A 138 6.66 -29.23 -16.30
CA ARG A 138 5.51 -29.27 -17.24
C ARG A 138 4.18 -29.03 -16.54
N ARG A 139 4.13 -29.16 -15.23
CA ARG A 139 2.95 -28.94 -14.39
C ARG A 139 3.38 -28.24 -13.12
N LEU A 140 2.68 -27.15 -12.78
CA LEU A 140 2.84 -26.42 -11.54
C LEU A 140 1.56 -26.59 -10.73
N THR A 141 1.68 -27.06 -9.49
CA THR A 141 0.59 -27.02 -8.52
C THR A 141 0.83 -25.80 -7.64
N CYS A 142 -0.01 -24.79 -7.79
CA CYS A 142 0.02 -23.63 -6.93
C CYS A 142 -0.84 -23.93 -5.70
N TRP A 143 -0.24 -23.89 -4.52
CA TRP A 143 -1.02 -23.97 -3.28
C TRP A 143 -1.62 -22.58 -3.03
N ALA A 144 -2.93 -22.46 -3.22
CA ALA A 144 -3.68 -21.20 -3.11
C ALA A 144 -4.01 -20.79 -1.66
N SER A 145 -3.16 -21.07 -0.68
CA SER A 145 -3.41 -20.61 0.70
C SER A 145 -3.50 -19.08 0.85
N TRP A 146 -2.97 -18.36 -0.15
CA TRP A 146 -3.06 -16.90 -0.24
C TRP A 146 -4.39 -16.39 -0.83
N ALA A 147 -5.03 -17.19 -1.67
CA ALA A 147 -6.26 -16.79 -2.36
C ALA A 147 -7.49 -16.79 -1.44
N THR A 148 -7.49 -17.56 -0.36
CA THR A 148 -8.64 -17.65 0.56
C THR A 148 -8.75 -16.48 1.54
N SER A 149 -7.69 -15.70 1.74
CA SER A 149 -7.76 -14.49 2.58
C SER A 149 -8.25 -13.25 1.82
N MET A 150 -8.38 -13.34 0.49
CA MET A 150 -8.78 -12.21 -0.37
C MET A 150 -10.26 -12.25 -0.80
N THR A 151 -11.02 -13.29 -0.44
CA THR A 151 -12.42 -13.47 -0.85
C THR A 151 -13.43 -13.54 0.29
N ARG A 152 -13.08 -13.01 1.46
CA ARG A 152 -14.05 -12.82 2.54
C ARG A 152 -14.08 -11.39 3.00
#